data_7ed40cd203e3df1ee6f954e3a2a289ed
#
_entry.id   7ed40cd203e3df1ee6f954e3a2a289ed
#
_cell.length_a   1.000
_cell.length_b   1.000
_cell.length_c   1.000
_cell.angle_alpha   90.00
_cell.angle_beta   90.00
_cell.angle_gamma   90.00
#
_symmetry.space_group_name_H-M   'P 1'
#
loop_
_entity.id
_entity.type
_entity.pdbx_description
1 polymer ?
#
loop_
_entity_poly.entity_id
_entity_poly.type
_entity_poly.pdbx_seq_one_letter_code
_entity_poly.pdbx_strand_id
1 'polypeptide(L)'
;MTNFTKANWLTRALQEKLNVVGEQIRLARLRRDLTMEQVAQRAQCTRLTLSRLEKGEPTVSIGVVMRVLNALQLEDDILHLAKDDELGHMIQDLGIKNKKRASKR
;
A
#
# COMPACT_ATOMS: atom_id res chain seq x y z
N MET A 1 0.21 -0.65 -24.70
CA MET A 1 0.17 -1.12 -24.24
C MET A 1 0.09 -1.48 -23.26
N THR A 2 0.09 -1.26 -23.21
CA THR A 2 0.23 -1.57 -22.39
C THR A 2 -0.05 -2.56 -21.57
N ASN A 3 0.25 -3.22 -21.47
CA ASN A 3 0.06 -4.49 -20.82
C ASN A 3 0.86 -4.68 -19.56
N PHE A 4 1.21 -3.59 -18.92
CA PHE A 4 1.97 -3.62 -17.69
C PHE A 4 1.17 -4.28 -16.58
N THR A 5 -0.16 -4.05 -16.57
CA THR A 5 -1.02 -4.61 -15.55
C THR A 5 -1.15 -6.11 -15.67
N LYS A 6 -0.78 -6.65 -16.84
CA LYS A 6 -0.82 -8.09 -17.05
C LYS A 6 0.55 -8.71 -17.03
N ALA A 7 1.50 -7.98 -16.45
CA ALA A 7 2.85 -8.50 -16.33
C ALA A 7 2.87 -9.80 -15.54
N ASN A 8 3.85 -10.61 -15.82
CA ASN A 8 3.96 -11.94 -15.23
C ASN A 8 4.14 -11.90 -13.70
N TRP A 9 4.56 -10.77 -13.18
CA TRP A 9 4.76 -10.65 -11.73
C TRP A 9 3.44 -10.71 -10.95
N LEU A 10 2.32 -10.34 -11.58
CA LEU A 10 1.04 -10.27 -10.88
C LEU A 10 0.37 -11.64 -10.86
N THR A 11 0.70 -12.42 -9.86
CA THR A 11 0.08 -13.73 -9.66
C THR A 11 -1.29 -13.56 -9.02
N ARG A 12 -2.08 -14.65 -9.03
CA ARG A 12 -3.37 -14.65 -8.34
C ARG A 12 -3.19 -14.36 -6.84
N ALA A 13 -2.17 -14.94 -6.24
CA ALA A 13 -1.93 -14.75 -4.80
C ALA A 13 -1.65 -13.28 -4.47
N LEU A 14 -0.85 -12.61 -5.31
CA LEU A 14 -0.57 -11.18 -5.10
C LEU A 14 -1.81 -10.34 -5.34
N GLN A 15 -2.59 -10.66 -6.36
CA GLN A 15 -3.82 -9.93 -6.64
C GLN A 15 -4.81 -10.08 -5.47
N GLU A 16 -4.90 -11.26 -4.89
CA GLU A 16 -5.80 -11.47 -3.74
C GLU A 16 -5.41 -10.60 -2.55
N LYS A 17 -4.10 -10.41 -2.34
CA LYS A 17 -3.64 -9.53 -1.27
C LYS A 17 -4.01 -8.07 -1.55
N LEU A 18 -3.89 -7.64 -2.80
CA LEU A 18 -4.32 -6.30 -3.17
C LEU A 18 -5.82 -6.14 -2.99
N ASN A 19 -6.59 -7.17 -3.31
CA ASN A 19 -8.04 -7.14 -3.11
C ASN A 19 -8.38 -6.98 -1.64
N VAL A 20 -7.66 -7.65 -0.76
CA VAL A 20 -7.87 -7.53 0.68
C VAL A 20 -7.60 -6.11 1.14
N VAL A 21 -6.50 -5.52 0.70
CA VAL A 21 -6.16 -4.14 1.06
C VAL A 21 -7.24 -3.18 0.57
N GLY A 22 -7.65 -3.34 -0.68
CA GLY A 22 -8.70 -2.49 -1.24
C GLY A 22 -10.00 -2.59 -0.47
N GLU A 23 -10.38 -3.80 -0.11
CA GLU A 23 -11.60 -4.02 0.65
C GLU A 23 -11.51 -3.42 2.06
N GLN A 24 -10.35 -3.53 2.70
CA GLN A 24 -10.15 -2.91 4.01
C GLN A 24 -10.31 -1.39 3.95
N ILE A 25 -9.79 -0.78 2.89
CA ILE A 25 -9.94 0.67 2.69
C ILE A 25 -11.41 1.01 2.45
N ARG A 26 -12.08 0.22 1.62
CA ARG A 26 -13.51 0.43 1.36
C ARG A 26 -14.32 0.35 2.65
N LEU A 27 -14.08 -0.65 3.47
CA LEU A 27 -14.79 -0.82 4.73
C LEU A 27 -14.49 0.32 5.70
N ALA A 28 -13.24 0.78 5.73
CA ALA A 28 -12.87 1.92 6.58
C ALA A 28 -13.65 3.18 6.16
N ARG A 29 -13.82 3.36 4.85
CA ARG A 29 -14.62 4.47 4.34
C ARG A 29 -16.07 4.34 4.77
N LEU A 30 -16.64 3.15 4.59
CA LEU A 30 -18.05 2.91 4.92
C LEU A 30 -18.33 3.04 6.41
N ARG A 31 -17.40 2.58 7.26
CA ARG A 31 -17.56 2.73 8.70
C ARG A 31 -17.63 4.20 9.13
N ARG A 32 -17.04 5.09 8.35
CA ARG A 32 -17.07 6.52 8.61
C ARG A 32 -18.21 7.22 7.90
N ASP A 33 -19.06 6.44 7.23
CA ASP A 33 -20.23 6.95 6.52
C ASP A 33 -19.82 8.00 5.47
N LEU A 34 -18.73 7.72 4.77
CA LEU A 34 -18.20 8.62 3.74
C LEU A 34 -18.47 8.06 2.35
N THR A 35 -18.84 8.95 1.43
CA THR A 35 -18.99 8.58 0.03
C THR A 35 -17.63 8.54 -0.65
N MET A 36 -17.59 7.89 -1.81
CA MET A 36 -16.37 7.90 -2.63
C MET A 36 -15.98 9.31 -3.01
N GLU A 37 -16.95 10.14 -3.34
CA GLU A 37 -16.69 11.54 -3.70
C GLU A 37 -16.02 12.30 -2.56
N GLN A 38 -16.52 12.09 -1.34
CA GLN A 38 -15.96 12.78 -0.19
C GLN A 38 -14.51 12.36 0.08
N VAL A 39 -14.23 11.07 0.02
CA VAL A 39 -12.87 10.59 0.25
C VAL A 39 -11.95 11.02 -0.87
N ALA A 40 -12.40 10.90 -2.12
CA ALA A 40 -11.58 11.31 -3.26
C ALA A 40 -11.23 12.79 -3.18
N GLN A 41 -12.19 13.62 -2.81
CA GLN A 41 -11.96 15.06 -2.68
C GLN A 41 -10.90 15.33 -1.60
N ARG A 42 -11.04 14.70 -0.44
CA ARG A 42 -10.09 14.89 0.66
C ARG A 42 -8.70 14.36 0.30
N ALA A 43 -8.66 13.27 -0.44
CA ALA A 43 -7.41 12.65 -0.86
C ALA A 43 -6.79 13.33 -2.08
N GLN A 44 -7.48 14.29 -2.67
CA GLN A 44 -7.04 14.97 -3.88
C GLN A 44 -6.75 13.98 -5.01
N CYS A 45 -7.66 13.03 -5.19
CA CYS A 45 -7.62 12.12 -6.32
C CYS A 45 -9.01 12.03 -6.94
N THR A 46 -9.09 11.39 -8.10
CA THR A 46 -10.37 11.22 -8.76
C THR A 46 -11.14 10.09 -8.12
N ARG A 47 -12.46 10.10 -8.28
CA ARG A 47 -13.29 9.00 -7.84
C ARG A 47 -12.87 7.69 -8.51
N LEU A 48 -12.49 7.77 -9.79
CA LEU A 48 -12.03 6.60 -10.53
C LEU A 48 -10.78 5.99 -9.89
N THR A 49 -9.83 6.83 -9.50
CA THR A 49 -8.61 6.36 -8.84
C THR A 49 -8.94 5.69 -7.52
N LEU A 50 -9.83 6.28 -6.73
CA LEU A 50 -10.26 5.66 -5.48
C LEU A 50 -10.95 4.33 -5.74
N SER A 51 -11.82 4.27 -6.74
CA SER A 51 -12.48 3.03 -7.10
C SER A 51 -11.48 1.94 -7.46
N ARG A 52 -10.45 2.30 -8.22
CA ARG A 52 -9.40 1.34 -8.59
C ARG A 52 -8.66 0.82 -7.36
N LEU A 53 -8.35 1.71 -6.43
CA LEU A 53 -7.69 1.30 -5.19
C LEU A 53 -8.55 0.32 -4.41
N GLU A 54 -9.83 0.63 -4.25
CA GLU A 54 -10.73 -0.23 -3.48
C GLU A 54 -10.95 -1.57 -4.14
N LYS A 55 -10.71 -1.67 -5.43
CA LYS A 55 -10.83 -2.93 -6.17
C LYS A 55 -9.51 -3.70 -6.27
N GLY A 56 -8.45 -3.20 -5.67
CA GLY A 56 -7.19 -3.90 -5.65
C GLY A 56 -6.36 -3.72 -6.91
N GLU A 57 -6.55 -2.62 -7.63
CA GLU A 57 -5.81 -2.34 -8.85
C GLU A 57 -4.32 -2.17 -8.53
N PRO A 58 -3.42 -2.93 -9.18
CA PRO A 58 -2.00 -2.89 -8.81
C PRO A 58 -1.27 -1.62 -9.26
N THR A 59 -1.86 -0.84 -10.13
CA THR A 59 -1.20 0.33 -10.71
C THR A 59 -1.42 1.61 -9.92
N VAL A 60 -2.17 1.56 -8.83
CA VAL A 60 -2.38 2.73 -7.99
C VAL A 60 -1.10 3.03 -7.23
N SER A 61 -0.66 4.29 -7.25
CA SER A 61 0.59 4.65 -6.62
C SER A 61 0.49 4.63 -5.10
N ILE A 62 1.62 4.40 -4.44
CA ILE A 62 1.64 4.45 -2.98
C ILE A 62 1.32 5.86 -2.47
N GLY A 63 1.63 6.89 -3.26
CA GLY A 63 1.24 8.25 -2.89
C GLY A 63 -0.26 8.43 -2.80
N VAL A 64 -1.00 7.83 -3.73
CA VAL A 64 -2.46 7.86 -3.66
C VAL A 64 -2.94 7.08 -2.43
N VAL A 65 -2.37 5.91 -2.16
CA VAL A 65 -2.71 5.13 -0.97
C VAL A 65 -2.52 5.98 0.28
N MET A 66 -1.38 6.67 0.37
CA MET A 66 -1.09 7.55 1.52
C MET A 66 -2.15 8.62 1.67
N ARG A 67 -2.53 9.29 0.57
CA ARG A 67 -3.50 10.36 0.64
C ARG A 67 -4.90 9.85 1.01
N VAL A 68 -5.27 8.66 0.52
CA VAL A 68 -6.55 8.05 0.88
C VAL A 68 -6.55 7.68 2.37
N LEU A 69 -5.48 7.05 2.85
CA LEU A 69 -5.38 6.73 4.27
C LEU A 69 -5.45 7.98 5.12
N ASN A 70 -4.80 9.05 4.69
CA ASN A 70 -4.86 10.31 5.42
C ASN A 70 -6.27 10.88 5.44
N ALA A 71 -7.01 10.77 4.33
CA ALA A 71 -8.40 11.20 4.29
C ALA A 71 -9.28 10.42 5.27
N LEU A 72 -8.90 9.17 5.58
CA LEU A 72 -9.58 8.32 6.54
C LEU A 72 -8.98 8.42 7.94
N GLN A 73 -7.94 9.24 8.13
CA GLN A 73 -7.19 9.39 9.37
C GLN A 73 -6.51 8.08 9.78
N LEU A 74 -6.05 7.32 8.80
CA LEU A 74 -5.34 6.06 8.97
C LEU A 74 -3.95 6.12 8.36
N GLU A 75 -3.39 7.32 8.22
CA GLU A 75 -2.09 7.48 7.55
C GLU A 75 -0.98 6.70 8.23
N ASP A 76 -1.07 6.50 9.54
CA ASP A 76 -0.03 5.77 10.26
C ASP A 76 -0.01 4.27 9.91
N ASP A 77 -1.08 3.76 9.30
CA ASP A 77 -1.09 2.36 8.87
C ASP A 77 0.02 2.08 7.86
N ILE A 78 0.44 3.08 7.11
CA ILE A 78 1.50 2.88 6.12
C ILE A 78 2.83 2.52 6.79
N LEU A 79 3.00 2.90 8.04
CA LEU A 79 4.22 2.60 8.79
C LEU A 79 4.33 1.13 9.17
N HIS A 80 3.25 0.37 9.00
CA HIS A 80 3.26 -1.06 9.31
C HIS A 80 3.76 -1.91 8.13
N LEU A 81 3.94 -1.31 6.98
CA LEU A 81 4.44 -2.04 5.81
C LEU A 81 5.83 -2.60 6.12
N ALA A 82 5.95 -3.93 6.03
CA ALA A 82 7.20 -4.65 6.25
C ALA A 82 7.81 -4.43 7.65
N LYS A 83 7.01 -3.95 8.60
CA LYS A 83 7.50 -3.66 9.94
C LYS A 83 7.86 -4.94 10.70
N ASP A 84 7.03 -5.97 10.58
CA ASP A 84 7.21 -7.22 11.31
C ASP A 84 7.97 -8.23 10.46
N ASP A 85 9.20 -7.89 10.14
CA ASP A 85 10.08 -8.69 9.32
C ASP A 85 11.11 -9.40 10.21
N GLU A 86 10.66 -10.44 10.91
CA GLU A 86 11.51 -11.14 11.86
C GLU A 86 12.76 -11.72 11.20
N LEU A 87 12.57 -12.40 10.08
CA LEU A 87 13.70 -13.00 9.36
C LEU A 87 14.66 -11.92 8.89
N GLY A 88 14.14 -10.84 8.32
CA GLY A 88 14.97 -9.74 7.86
C GLY A 88 15.73 -9.09 8.99
N HIS A 89 15.10 -8.93 10.15
CA HIS A 89 15.76 -8.38 11.32
C HIS A 89 16.89 -9.28 11.80
N MET A 90 16.68 -10.58 11.79
CA MET A 90 17.72 -11.53 12.15
C MET A 90 18.90 -11.45 11.18
N ILE A 91 18.60 -11.42 9.89
CA ILE A 91 19.65 -11.30 8.88
C ILE A 91 20.39 -9.99 9.04
N GLN A 92 19.67 -8.90 9.29
CA GLN A 92 20.25 -7.59 9.49
C GLN A 92 21.17 -7.57 10.71
N ASP A 93 20.73 -8.17 11.82
CA ASP A 93 21.55 -8.22 13.03
C ASP A 93 22.87 -8.91 12.77
N LEU A 94 22.85 -10.00 11.99
CA LEU A 94 24.06 -10.70 11.62
C LEU A 94 24.91 -9.91 10.63
N GLY A 95 24.26 -9.19 9.71
CA GLY A 95 24.93 -8.50 8.64
C GLY A 95 25.41 -7.11 8.98
N ILE A 96 24.82 -6.46 9.97
CA ILE A 96 25.16 -5.08 10.30
C ILE A 96 26.62 -4.94 10.66
N LYS A 97 27.16 -5.87 11.41
CA LYS A 97 28.56 -5.82 11.79
C LYS A 97 29.47 -5.78 10.57
N ASN A 98 29.18 -6.65 9.62
CA ASN A 98 29.97 -6.71 8.39
C ASN A 98 29.79 -5.45 7.54
N LYS A 99 28.57 -4.95 7.44
CA LYS A 99 28.29 -3.76 6.65
C LYS A 99 28.96 -2.52 7.23
N LYS A 100 28.95 -2.41 8.56
CA LYS A 100 29.64 -1.27 9.19
C LYS A 100 31.11 -1.25 8.89
N ARG A 101 31.75 -2.41 8.84
CA ARG A 101 33.15 -2.48 8.48
C ARG A 101 33.37 -2.13 7.02
N ALA A 102 32.52 -2.68 6.15
CA ALA A 102 32.66 -2.52 4.72
C ALA A 102 32.40 -1.08 4.28
N SER A 103 31.42 -0.41 4.90
CA SER A 103 31.02 0.93 4.47
C SER A 103 31.82 2.05 5.08
N LYS A 104 32.66 1.77 6.02
CA LYS A 104 33.58 2.78 6.52
C LYS A 104 34.68 3.01 5.51
N ARG A 105 34.70 4.17 4.97
CA ARG A 105 35.66 4.51 3.93
C ARG A 105 36.45 5.72 4.27
#